data_37ba4bc73e3474c665ea7b009845395b
#
_entry.id   37ba4bc73e3474c665ea7b009845395b
#
_cell.length_a   1.000
_cell.length_b   1.000
_cell.length_c   1.000
_cell.angle_alpha   90.00
_cell.angle_beta   90.00
_cell.angle_gamma   90.00
#
_symmetry.space_group_name_H-M   'P 1'
#
loop_
_entity.id
_entity.type
_entity.pdbx_description
1 polymer ?
#
loop_
_entity_poly.entity_id
_entity_poly.type
_entity_poly.pdbx_seq_one_letter_code
_entity_poly.pdbx_strand_id
1 'polypeptide(L)'
;MKIAMICHILLMMIKKVVLLINLQAFLFATFSIVAVDRNTKEVGSAGGSCIANSIIISDIHPNVGAIHTQSYWLSANQSYASSLMSDGFSPDEIIDLLESNDAQNNPTIRQYGIVDLFQEYNYGFLYENECNEIEGTVWDGVSGSGELAECADSLISRSATFTGSNCSDWKGHINGIDYAIQGNILLSEDILINIEEGFNNTNGSLDQKLMAALEGAKVPGADTRCMDEGISTLSAFIRVARPNDNS
;
A
#
# COMPACT_ATOMS: atom_id res chain seq x y z
N MET A 1 -20.87 23.64 50.15
CA MET A 1 -21.02 22.22 49.75
C MET A 1 -21.67 22.01 48.38
N LYS A 2 -22.82 22.66 48.04
CA LYS A 2 -23.50 22.47 46.74
C LYS A 2 -22.69 22.91 45.51
N ILE A 3 -21.91 24.01 45.56
CA ILE A 3 -21.12 24.53 44.44
C ILE A 3 -19.96 23.58 44.06
N ALA A 4 -19.26 23.00 45.05
CA ALA A 4 -18.18 22.06 44.80
C ALA A 4 -18.68 20.76 44.13
N MET A 5 -19.89 20.31 44.48
CA MET A 5 -20.49 19.11 43.89
C MET A 5 -20.92 19.37 42.43
N ILE A 6 -21.45 20.53 42.10
CA ILE A 6 -21.81 20.92 40.72
C ILE A 6 -20.57 21.04 39.86
N CYS A 7 -19.48 21.62 40.37
CA CYS A 7 -18.24 21.76 39.65
C CYS A 7 -17.59 20.36 39.35
N HIS A 8 -17.71 19.41 40.27
CA HIS A 8 -17.21 18.06 40.07
C HIS A 8 -18.02 17.27 39.04
N ILE A 9 -19.35 17.42 39.04
CA ILE A 9 -20.23 16.80 38.04
C ILE A 9 -19.96 17.38 36.65
N LEU A 10 -19.82 18.71 36.55
CA LEU A 10 -19.49 19.37 35.27
C LEU A 10 -18.14 18.93 34.71
N LEU A 11 -17.13 18.79 35.57
CA LEU A 11 -15.79 18.31 35.20
C LEU A 11 -15.82 16.84 34.74
N MET A 12 -16.62 15.98 35.36
CA MET A 12 -16.83 14.59 34.92
C MET A 12 -17.59 14.52 33.60
N MET A 13 -18.60 15.38 33.38
CA MET A 13 -19.28 15.43 32.09
C MET A 13 -18.38 15.93 30.96
N ILE A 14 -17.56 16.95 31.21
CA ILE A 14 -16.57 17.46 30.25
C ILE A 14 -15.55 16.37 29.92
N LYS A 15 -15.02 15.64 30.91
CA LYS A 15 -14.09 14.51 30.66
C LYS A 15 -14.73 13.39 29.86
N LYS A 16 -16.01 13.05 30.09
CA LYS A 16 -16.74 12.06 29.26
C LYS A 16 -16.99 12.55 27.86
N VAL A 17 -17.34 13.82 27.66
CA VAL A 17 -17.53 14.42 26.34
C VAL A 17 -16.22 14.52 25.58
N VAL A 18 -15.12 14.91 26.22
CA VAL A 18 -13.78 14.92 25.63
C VAL A 18 -13.30 13.51 25.29
N LEU A 19 -13.61 12.51 26.13
CA LEU A 19 -13.30 11.09 25.85
C LEU A 19 -14.13 10.56 24.69
N LEU A 20 -15.41 10.97 24.55
CA LEU A 20 -16.28 10.60 23.42
C LEU A 20 -15.87 11.28 22.11
N ILE A 21 -15.33 12.50 22.15
CA ILE A 21 -14.86 13.22 20.96
C ILE A 21 -13.52 12.62 20.45
N ASN A 22 -12.70 12.07 21.35
CA ASN A 22 -11.45 11.36 20.95
C ASN A 22 -11.68 9.93 20.48
N LEU A 23 -12.90 9.39 20.49
CA LEU A 23 -13.23 8.04 20.07
C LEU A 23 -13.92 7.95 18.69
N GLN A 24 -13.86 9.01 17.89
CA GLN A 24 -14.10 8.89 16.46
C GLN A 24 -12.81 8.39 15.79
N ALA A 25 -12.43 7.15 16.10
CA ALA A 25 -11.61 6.37 15.19
C ALA A 25 -12.46 6.22 13.92
N PHE A 26 -12.14 6.98 12.89
CA PHE A 26 -12.78 6.83 11.59
C PHE A 26 -12.47 5.43 11.07
N LEU A 27 -13.45 4.57 11.13
CA LEU A 27 -13.40 3.24 10.53
C LEU A 27 -13.45 3.43 9.02
N PHE A 28 -12.33 3.27 8.35
CA PHE A 28 -12.25 3.37 6.90
C PHE A 28 -12.39 1.98 6.30
N ALA A 29 -13.60 1.58 5.90
CA ALA A 29 -13.76 0.49 4.96
C ALA A 29 -13.23 0.96 3.62
N THR A 30 -12.45 0.10 2.96
CA THR A 30 -11.76 0.49 1.74
C THR A 30 -11.36 -0.77 0.99
N PHE A 31 -11.46 -0.74 -0.32
CA PHE A 31 -10.69 -1.63 -1.19
C PHE A 31 -9.68 -0.79 -1.97
N SER A 32 -8.51 -1.33 -2.18
CA SER A 32 -7.45 -0.59 -2.86
C SER A 32 -6.38 -1.50 -3.45
N ILE A 33 -5.65 -0.96 -4.42
CA ILE A 33 -4.51 -1.58 -5.07
C ILE A 33 -3.38 -0.57 -5.20
N VAL A 34 -2.16 -0.97 -4.86
CA VAL A 34 -0.92 -0.33 -5.28
C VAL A 34 -0.23 -1.22 -6.30
N ALA A 35 0.38 -0.63 -7.33
CA ALA A 35 1.01 -1.40 -8.40
C ALA A 35 2.18 -0.63 -9.02
N VAL A 36 3.08 -1.36 -9.68
CA VAL A 36 4.19 -0.81 -10.46
C VAL A 36 4.24 -1.44 -11.85
N ASP A 37 4.81 -0.71 -12.80
CA ASP A 37 5.20 -1.24 -14.10
C ASP A 37 6.73 -1.18 -14.22
N ARG A 38 7.38 -2.34 -14.22
CA ARG A 38 8.85 -2.46 -14.30
C ARG A 38 9.41 -1.94 -15.61
N ASN A 39 8.64 -1.98 -16.71
CA ASN A 39 9.11 -1.55 -18.02
C ASN A 39 9.12 -0.03 -18.15
N THR A 40 8.06 0.63 -17.68
CA THR A 40 7.91 2.10 -17.75
C THR A 40 8.42 2.80 -16.50
N LYS A 41 8.65 2.04 -15.41
CA LYS A 41 8.96 2.53 -14.05
C LYS A 41 7.86 3.44 -13.48
N GLU A 42 6.64 3.29 -14.00
CA GLU A 42 5.47 3.96 -13.44
C GLU A 42 5.05 3.30 -12.13
N VAL A 43 4.58 4.13 -11.22
CA VAL A 43 4.05 3.72 -9.91
C VAL A 43 2.60 4.14 -9.83
N GLY A 44 1.73 3.23 -9.43
CA GLY A 44 0.30 3.46 -9.44
C GLY A 44 -0.40 3.10 -8.15
N SER A 45 -1.54 3.73 -7.94
CA SER A 45 -2.37 3.58 -6.75
C SER A 45 -3.83 3.85 -7.11
N ALA A 46 -4.73 2.96 -6.72
CA ALA A 46 -6.15 3.13 -6.92
C ALA A 46 -6.95 2.56 -5.75
N GLY A 47 -8.13 3.12 -5.51
CA GLY A 47 -8.99 2.62 -4.44
C GLY A 47 -10.32 3.33 -4.35
N GLY A 48 -11.21 2.77 -3.53
CA GLY A 48 -12.52 3.32 -3.27
C GLY A 48 -12.98 3.03 -1.85
N SER A 49 -13.82 3.92 -1.31
CA SER A 49 -14.30 3.83 0.06
C SER A 49 -15.63 4.57 0.24
N CYS A 50 -16.43 4.16 1.20
CA CYS A 50 -17.64 4.88 1.60
C CYS A 50 -17.34 6.04 2.57
N ILE A 51 -16.31 6.82 2.25
CA ILE A 51 -15.94 8.09 2.88
C ILE A 51 -15.74 9.16 1.80
N ALA A 52 -15.79 10.43 2.19
CA ALA A 52 -15.69 11.54 1.23
C ALA A 52 -14.30 11.72 0.59
N ASN A 53 -13.25 11.18 1.17
CA ASN A 53 -11.86 11.40 0.74
C ASN A 53 -11.02 10.12 0.88
N SER A 54 -11.23 9.14 -0.01
CA SER A 54 -10.50 7.87 0.04
C SER A 54 -9.02 7.99 -0.34
N ILE A 55 -8.63 9.02 -1.09
CA ILE A 55 -7.24 9.21 -1.54
C ILE A 55 -6.22 9.40 -0.40
N ILE A 56 -6.68 9.71 0.82
CA ILE A 56 -5.78 9.91 1.98
C ILE A 56 -4.98 8.67 2.36
N ILE A 57 -5.44 7.47 1.95
CA ILE A 57 -4.71 6.23 2.21
C ILE A 57 -3.46 6.07 1.35
N SER A 58 -3.37 6.83 0.25
CA SER A 58 -2.42 6.64 -0.82
C SER A 58 -1.20 7.54 -0.66
N ASP A 59 -0.03 6.94 -0.66
CA ASP A 59 1.26 7.62 -0.77
C ASP A 59 2.03 7.04 -1.95
N ILE A 60 2.54 7.92 -2.83
CA ILE A 60 3.26 7.53 -4.06
C ILE A 60 4.64 8.18 -4.08
N HIS A 61 5.64 7.37 -4.33
CA HIS A 61 7.03 7.77 -4.52
C HIS A 61 7.42 7.48 -5.98
N PRO A 62 7.48 8.52 -6.86
CA PRO A 62 7.81 8.33 -8.26
C PRO A 62 9.12 7.58 -8.45
N ASN A 63 9.15 6.61 -9.37
CA ASN A 63 10.30 5.74 -9.64
C ASN A 63 10.77 4.86 -8.45
N VAL A 64 10.02 4.82 -7.36
CA VAL A 64 10.36 4.03 -6.16
C VAL A 64 9.25 3.05 -5.83
N GLY A 65 8.04 3.51 -5.48
CA GLY A 65 6.98 2.62 -5.06
C GLY A 65 5.73 3.34 -4.58
N ALA A 66 4.77 2.57 -4.07
CA ALA A 66 3.53 3.07 -3.51
C ALA A 66 3.14 2.35 -2.23
N ILE A 67 2.52 3.08 -1.34
CA ILE A 67 2.07 2.63 -0.02
C ILE A 67 0.59 2.95 0.13
N HIS A 68 -0.20 1.96 0.56
CA HIS A 68 -1.52 2.17 1.12
C HIS A 68 -1.53 1.85 2.61
N THR A 69 -2.09 2.77 3.39
CA THR A 69 -2.38 2.56 4.81
C THR A 69 -3.87 2.77 5.03
N GLN A 70 -4.58 1.77 5.51
CA GLN A 70 -6.03 1.81 5.63
C GLN A 70 -6.57 1.03 6.83
N SER A 71 -7.88 0.77 6.88
CA SER A 71 -8.66 0.33 8.02
C SER A 71 -8.78 1.47 9.04
N TYR A 72 -8.10 1.46 10.15
CA TYR A 72 -7.99 2.61 11.04
C TYR A 72 -6.79 3.47 10.63
N TRP A 73 -6.97 4.28 9.57
CA TRP A 73 -5.91 5.12 9.01
C TRP A 73 -5.28 6.06 10.06
N LEU A 74 -3.97 6.18 10.00
CA LEU A 74 -3.22 7.05 10.89
C LEU A 74 -2.07 7.71 10.11
N SER A 75 -2.07 9.03 10.04
CA SER A 75 -1.05 9.79 9.31
C SER A 75 0.37 9.53 9.80
N ALA A 76 0.54 9.28 11.10
CA ALA A 76 1.86 8.98 11.68
C ALA A 76 2.44 7.67 11.10
N ASN A 77 1.62 6.61 10.96
CA ASN A 77 2.06 5.35 10.37
C ASN A 77 2.37 5.52 8.88
N GLN A 78 1.53 6.27 8.16
CA GLN A 78 1.77 6.56 6.73
C GLN A 78 3.06 7.34 6.52
N SER A 79 3.30 8.39 7.30
CA SER A 79 4.55 9.16 7.23
C SER A 79 5.76 8.33 7.61
N TYR A 80 5.64 7.41 8.55
CA TYR A 80 6.71 6.49 8.93
C TYR A 80 7.02 5.51 7.80
N ALA A 81 6.01 4.89 7.20
CA ALA A 81 6.18 4.02 6.03
C ALA A 81 6.84 4.77 4.86
N SER A 82 6.40 6.01 4.60
CA SER A 82 6.96 6.90 3.59
C SER A 82 8.45 7.16 3.79
N SER A 83 8.87 7.44 5.03
CA SER A 83 10.29 7.63 5.35
C SER A 83 11.11 6.35 5.14
N LEU A 84 10.60 5.20 5.56
CA LEU A 84 11.27 3.91 5.38
C LEU A 84 11.43 3.55 3.90
N MET A 85 10.39 3.77 3.07
CA MET A 85 10.48 3.58 1.62
C MET A 85 11.54 4.50 0.99
N SER A 86 11.59 5.76 1.43
CA SER A 86 12.61 6.73 0.97
C SER A 86 14.03 6.34 1.39
N ASP A 87 14.16 5.64 2.52
CA ASP A 87 15.42 5.10 3.05
C ASP A 87 15.81 3.75 2.40
N GLY A 88 14.97 3.20 1.50
CA GLY A 88 15.24 2.00 0.70
C GLY A 88 14.88 0.67 1.38
N PHE A 89 14.12 0.69 2.47
CA PHE A 89 13.60 -0.54 3.08
C PHE A 89 12.64 -1.27 2.14
N SER A 90 12.68 -2.60 2.16
CA SER A 90 11.76 -3.43 1.38
C SER A 90 10.33 -3.36 1.92
N PRO A 91 9.31 -3.68 1.09
CA PRO A 91 7.91 -3.74 1.53
C PRO A 91 7.68 -4.60 2.77
N ASP A 92 8.32 -5.77 2.87
CA ASP A 92 8.22 -6.65 4.05
C ASP A 92 8.83 -6.02 5.30
N GLU A 93 10.03 -5.44 5.19
CA GLU A 93 10.69 -4.73 6.29
C GLU A 93 9.86 -3.53 6.77
N ILE A 94 9.24 -2.78 5.84
CA ILE A 94 8.37 -1.65 6.19
C ILE A 94 7.16 -2.15 6.99
N ILE A 95 6.53 -3.26 6.58
CA ILE A 95 5.40 -3.84 7.31
C ILE A 95 5.82 -4.29 8.71
N ASP A 96 6.92 -5.03 8.85
CA ASP A 96 7.44 -5.48 10.14
C ASP A 96 7.72 -4.31 11.09
N LEU A 97 8.28 -3.22 10.57
CA LEU A 97 8.55 -2.01 11.32
C LEU A 97 7.26 -1.26 11.69
N LEU A 98 6.25 -1.22 10.81
CA LEU A 98 4.94 -0.65 11.11
C LEU A 98 4.19 -1.43 12.19
N GLU A 99 4.28 -2.77 12.18
CA GLU A 99 3.69 -3.60 13.24
C GLU A 99 4.37 -3.37 14.58
N SER A 100 5.70 -3.30 14.58
CA SER A 100 6.50 -3.12 15.81
C SER A 100 6.43 -1.70 16.38
N ASN A 101 6.14 -0.69 15.55
CA ASN A 101 6.18 0.72 15.91
C ASN A 101 4.87 1.47 15.61
N ASP A 102 3.71 0.77 15.62
CA ASP A 102 2.41 1.43 15.44
C ASP A 102 2.25 2.59 16.42
N ALA A 103 1.96 3.79 15.92
CA ALA A 103 1.94 5.00 16.71
C ALA A 103 0.85 5.04 17.81
N GLN A 104 -0.08 4.07 17.80
CA GLN A 104 -1.07 3.84 18.85
C GLN A 104 -0.88 2.51 19.59
N ASN A 105 0.22 1.78 19.32
CA ASN A 105 0.49 0.43 19.84
C ASN A 105 -0.65 -0.56 19.57
N ASN A 106 -1.29 -0.47 18.41
CA ASN A 106 -2.40 -1.35 18.03
C ASN A 106 -2.36 -1.72 16.54
N PRO A 107 -1.33 -2.46 16.08
CA PRO A 107 -1.21 -2.85 14.68
C PRO A 107 -2.35 -3.79 14.23
N THR A 108 -3.02 -4.47 15.17
CA THR A 108 -4.06 -5.45 14.85
C THR A 108 -5.28 -4.87 14.13
N ILE A 109 -5.46 -3.55 14.15
CA ILE A 109 -6.56 -2.87 13.45
C ILE A 109 -6.09 -2.19 12.14
N ARG A 110 -4.82 -2.35 11.75
CA ARG A 110 -4.25 -1.72 10.55
C ARG A 110 -4.31 -2.67 9.36
N GLN A 111 -4.30 -2.06 8.18
CA GLN A 111 -4.17 -2.78 6.92
C GLN A 111 -3.23 -2.02 6.00
N TYR A 112 -2.25 -2.71 5.44
CA TYR A 112 -1.20 -2.14 4.60
C TYR A 112 -1.09 -2.90 3.29
N GLY A 113 -0.77 -2.18 2.21
CA GLY A 113 -0.33 -2.74 0.94
C GLY A 113 0.79 -1.88 0.40
N ILE A 114 1.93 -2.49 0.08
CA ILE A 114 3.15 -1.81 -0.32
C ILE A 114 3.73 -2.52 -1.54
N VAL A 115 4.19 -1.73 -2.50
CA VAL A 115 4.92 -2.24 -3.67
C VAL A 115 6.05 -1.29 -4.00
N ASP A 116 7.20 -1.83 -4.41
CA ASP A 116 8.32 -1.02 -4.88
C ASP A 116 8.97 -1.57 -6.16
N LEU A 117 9.79 -0.73 -6.76
CA LEU A 117 10.75 -1.05 -7.80
C LEU A 117 12.13 -1.14 -7.16
N PHE A 118 12.77 -2.28 -7.28
CA PHE A 118 14.09 -2.53 -6.69
C PHE A 118 15.10 -2.90 -7.77
N GLN A 119 16.24 -2.20 -7.76
CA GLN A 119 17.36 -2.53 -8.61
C GLN A 119 18.16 -3.65 -7.97
N GLU A 120 18.05 -4.86 -8.48
CA GLU A 120 18.85 -5.99 -8.00
C GLU A 120 20.23 -5.94 -8.65
N TYR A 121 21.25 -5.77 -7.84
CA TYR A 121 22.65 -5.86 -8.25
C TYR A 121 23.16 -7.27 -8.01
N ASN A 122 23.28 -8.06 -9.07
CA ASN A 122 23.89 -9.39 -8.98
C ASN A 122 25.41 -9.27 -9.02
N TYR A 123 26.04 -9.15 -7.87
CA TYR A 123 27.48 -9.32 -7.74
C TYR A 123 27.82 -10.80 -7.69
N GLY A 124 28.23 -11.39 -8.82
CA GLY A 124 28.61 -12.80 -8.94
C GLY A 124 30.02 -12.97 -9.48
N PHE A 125 30.75 -14.00 -9.01
CA PHE A 125 31.87 -14.50 -9.75
C PHE A 125 31.32 -15.20 -11.00
N LEU A 126 31.50 -14.57 -12.16
CA LEU A 126 31.05 -15.13 -13.43
C LEU A 126 31.83 -16.36 -13.81
N TYR A 127 31.17 -17.51 -13.90
CA TYR A 127 31.59 -18.58 -14.76
C TYR A 127 31.15 -18.25 -16.20
N GLU A 128 32.00 -18.50 -17.15
CA GLU A 128 32.05 -18.07 -18.58
C GLU A 128 30.70 -18.10 -19.37
N ASN A 129 29.61 -18.58 -18.81
CA ASN A 129 28.38 -18.87 -19.58
C ASN A 129 27.09 -18.20 -19.10
N GLU A 130 27.10 -17.38 -18.06
CA GLU A 130 25.86 -16.88 -17.47
C GLU A 130 25.56 -15.39 -17.71
N CYS A 131 26.47 -14.63 -18.28
CA CYS A 131 26.27 -13.21 -18.63
C CYS A 131 26.60 -12.97 -20.12
N ASN A 132 25.72 -13.39 -21.01
CA ASN A 132 26.00 -13.36 -22.44
C ASN A 132 25.73 -12.05 -23.17
N GLU A 133 25.30 -10.97 -22.52
CA GLU A 133 24.91 -9.71 -23.21
C GLU A 133 25.26 -8.43 -22.44
N ILE A 134 26.51 -8.28 -21.95
CA ILE A 134 27.00 -6.95 -21.53
C ILE A 134 28.12 -6.53 -22.46
N GLU A 135 27.85 -5.53 -23.31
CA GLU A 135 28.90 -4.81 -24.04
C GLU A 135 29.80 -4.08 -23.04
N GLY A 136 31.01 -4.59 -22.86
CA GLY A 136 32.11 -3.87 -22.22
C GLY A 136 32.66 -4.53 -20.95
N THR A 137 33.76 -5.16 -21.09
CA THR A 137 34.71 -5.76 -20.13
C THR A 137 34.45 -7.22 -19.75
N VAL A 138 34.98 -8.08 -20.58
CA VAL A 138 35.20 -9.51 -20.27
C VAL A 138 36.46 -9.60 -19.41
N TRP A 139 36.37 -10.29 -18.28
CA TRP A 139 37.53 -10.67 -17.49
C TRP A 139 38.37 -11.70 -18.26
N ASP A 140 39.65 -11.41 -18.49
CA ASP A 140 40.54 -12.25 -19.29
C ASP A 140 41.18 -13.43 -18.51
N GLY A 141 40.81 -13.62 -17.24
CA GLY A 141 41.24 -14.78 -16.44
C GLY A 141 42.72 -14.82 -16.04
N VAL A 142 43.52 -13.80 -16.33
CA VAL A 142 44.99 -13.87 -16.24
C VAL A 142 45.61 -12.92 -15.21
N SER A 143 44.98 -11.84 -14.86
CA SER A 143 45.51 -10.91 -13.86
C SER A 143 44.64 -10.92 -12.61
N GLY A 144 45.16 -11.30 -11.46
CA GLY A 144 44.46 -11.44 -10.18
C GLY A 144 43.89 -10.15 -9.55
N SER A 145 43.50 -9.20 -10.36
CA SER A 145 42.67 -8.04 -10.02
C SER A 145 41.27 -8.26 -10.61
N GLY A 146 40.48 -9.12 -9.96
CA GLY A 146 39.10 -9.33 -10.37
C GLY A 146 38.30 -8.07 -10.16
N GLU A 147 38.00 -7.33 -11.23
CA GLU A 147 36.85 -6.39 -11.18
C GLU A 147 35.58 -7.25 -11.12
N LEU A 148 34.72 -6.91 -10.18
CA LEU A 148 33.38 -7.50 -10.08
C LEU A 148 32.62 -7.08 -11.35
N ALA A 149 32.33 -8.03 -12.24
CA ALA A 149 31.43 -7.75 -13.35
C ALA A 149 30.01 -7.62 -12.79
N GLU A 150 29.38 -6.48 -12.99
CA GLU A 150 27.94 -6.32 -12.78
C GLU A 150 27.22 -7.15 -13.84
N CYS A 151 26.63 -8.28 -13.43
CA CYS A 151 25.64 -8.93 -14.27
C CYS A 151 24.40 -8.05 -14.37
N ALA A 152 23.82 -8.01 -15.57
CA ALA A 152 22.73 -7.11 -15.94
C ALA A 152 21.78 -6.77 -14.77
N ASP A 153 21.74 -5.51 -14.45
CA ASP A 153 20.81 -4.94 -13.48
C ASP A 153 19.39 -5.33 -13.86
N SER A 154 18.76 -6.24 -13.13
CA SER A 154 17.36 -6.53 -13.32
C SER A 154 16.53 -5.64 -12.40
N LEU A 155 15.71 -4.79 -12.99
CA LEU A 155 14.69 -4.09 -12.23
C LEU A 155 13.60 -5.10 -11.87
N ILE A 156 13.50 -5.41 -10.59
CA ILE A 156 12.42 -6.25 -10.05
C ILE A 156 11.41 -5.40 -9.30
N SER A 157 10.25 -5.96 -9.04
CA SER A 157 9.28 -5.41 -8.10
C SER A 157 9.23 -6.28 -6.85
N ARG A 158 8.99 -5.64 -5.72
CA ARG A 158 8.71 -6.32 -4.46
C ARG A 158 7.36 -5.83 -3.95
N SER A 159 6.59 -6.70 -3.33
CA SER A 159 5.29 -6.34 -2.78
C SER A 159 5.03 -7.06 -1.46
N ALA A 160 4.36 -6.39 -0.55
CA ALA A 160 3.94 -6.97 0.71
C ALA A 160 2.57 -6.44 1.14
N THR A 161 1.85 -7.26 1.90
CA THR A 161 0.52 -6.94 2.40
C THR A 161 0.37 -7.33 3.86
N PHE A 162 -0.40 -6.56 4.60
CA PHE A 162 -0.77 -6.86 5.98
C PHE A 162 -2.23 -6.57 6.24
N THR A 163 -2.93 -7.50 6.88
CA THR A 163 -4.30 -7.29 7.39
C THR A 163 -4.36 -7.71 8.84
N GLY A 164 -4.48 -6.74 9.71
CA GLY A 164 -4.57 -6.95 11.16
C GLY A 164 -5.80 -7.78 11.55
N SER A 165 -5.64 -8.64 12.55
CA SER A 165 -6.67 -9.59 12.99
C SER A 165 -7.97 -8.93 13.43
N ASN A 166 -7.91 -7.69 13.92
CA ASN A 166 -9.05 -6.90 14.39
C ASN A 166 -9.55 -5.84 13.38
N CYS A 167 -9.09 -5.89 12.11
CA CYS A 167 -9.79 -5.19 11.04
C CYS A 167 -11.22 -5.73 10.91
N SER A 168 -12.15 -4.90 10.47
CA SER A 168 -13.56 -5.31 10.37
C SER A 168 -13.82 -6.18 9.14
N ASP A 169 -14.66 -7.20 9.30
CA ASP A 169 -15.00 -8.17 8.27
C ASP A 169 -15.99 -7.59 7.23
N TRP A 170 -16.04 -8.10 6.00
CA TRP A 170 -15.05 -8.99 5.43
C TRP A 170 -13.73 -8.23 5.18
N LYS A 171 -12.61 -8.87 5.43
CA LYS A 171 -11.28 -8.28 5.26
C LYS A 171 -10.31 -9.30 4.67
N GLY A 172 -9.34 -8.82 3.91
CA GLY A 172 -8.32 -9.67 3.32
C GLY A 172 -7.35 -8.88 2.47
N HIS A 173 -6.41 -9.60 1.86
CA HIS A 173 -5.45 -9.05 0.93
C HIS A 173 -5.03 -10.10 -0.09
N ILE A 174 -4.49 -9.63 -1.22
CA ILE A 174 -3.85 -10.42 -2.25
C ILE A 174 -2.49 -9.78 -2.55
N ASN A 175 -1.44 -10.58 -2.57
CA ASN A 175 -0.10 -10.15 -2.88
C ASN A 175 0.34 -10.74 -4.23
N GLY A 176 0.58 -9.90 -5.22
CA GLY A 176 1.08 -10.27 -6.54
C GLY A 176 2.52 -9.80 -6.75
N ILE A 177 3.10 -10.12 -7.90
CA ILE A 177 4.50 -9.74 -8.19
C ILE A 177 4.65 -8.21 -8.27
N ASP A 178 3.76 -7.55 -9.03
CA ASP A 178 3.84 -6.12 -9.34
C ASP A 178 2.76 -5.29 -8.61
N TYR A 179 2.02 -5.88 -7.67
CA TYR A 179 0.91 -5.22 -6.98
C TYR A 179 0.64 -5.80 -5.59
N ALA A 180 -0.02 -4.99 -4.77
CA ALA A 180 -0.62 -5.39 -3.51
C ALA A 180 -2.08 -4.88 -3.45
N ILE A 181 -3.02 -5.77 -3.14
CA ILE A 181 -4.46 -5.49 -3.05
C ILE A 181 -4.92 -5.77 -1.63
N GLN A 182 -5.73 -4.90 -1.06
CA GLN A 182 -6.27 -5.08 0.28
C GLN A 182 -7.65 -4.45 0.41
N GLY A 183 -8.43 -4.99 1.35
CA GLY A 183 -9.73 -4.44 1.67
C GLY A 183 -10.26 -4.88 3.03
N ASN A 184 -11.17 -4.07 3.56
CA ASN A 184 -11.87 -4.34 4.82
C ASN A 184 -13.29 -3.77 4.77
N ILE A 185 -14.20 -4.34 5.57
CA ILE A 185 -15.65 -4.07 5.56
C ILE A 185 -16.25 -4.28 4.16
N LEU A 186 -15.72 -5.24 3.43
CA LEU A 186 -16.18 -5.57 2.08
C LEU A 186 -17.38 -6.52 2.10
N LEU A 187 -18.10 -6.56 1.00
CA LEU A 187 -19.22 -7.47 0.79
C LEU A 187 -18.78 -8.94 0.85
N SER A 188 -17.65 -9.25 0.19
CA SER A 188 -17.04 -10.59 0.16
C SER A 188 -15.60 -10.51 -0.36
N GLU A 189 -14.91 -11.65 -0.35
CA GLU A 189 -13.61 -11.84 -0.99
C GLU A 189 -13.64 -11.56 -2.49
N ASP A 190 -14.75 -11.80 -3.15
CA ASP A 190 -14.90 -11.61 -4.61
C ASP A 190 -14.56 -10.19 -5.04
N ILE A 191 -14.70 -9.19 -4.14
CA ILE A 191 -14.30 -7.81 -4.46
C ILE A 191 -12.80 -7.73 -4.75
N LEU A 192 -11.95 -8.38 -3.95
CA LEU A 192 -10.50 -8.38 -4.18
C LEU A 192 -10.11 -9.25 -5.38
N ILE A 193 -10.77 -10.39 -5.57
CA ILE A 193 -10.57 -11.26 -6.74
C ILE A 193 -10.89 -10.51 -8.02
N ASN A 194 -12.01 -9.82 -8.08
CA ASN A 194 -12.42 -9.03 -9.25
C ASN A 194 -11.46 -7.87 -9.54
N ILE A 195 -10.89 -7.23 -8.51
CA ILE A 195 -9.85 -6.21 -8.66
C ILE A 195 -8.61 -6.84 -9.31
N GLU A 196 -8.17 -7.99 -8.80
CA GLU A 196 -7.01 -8.71 -9.33
C GLU A 196 -7.24 -9.15 -10.77
N GLU A 197 -8.39 -9.75 -11.08
CA GLU A 197 -8.75 -10.15 -12.43
C GLU A 197 -8.79 -8.97 -13.40
N GLY A 198 -9.39 -7.85 -13.00
CA GLY A 198 -9.41 -6.63 -13.79
C GLY A 198 -8.01 -6.11 -14.10
N PHE A 199 -7.14 -6.08 -13.10
CA PHE A 199 -5.75 -5.65 -13.25
C PHE A 199 -4.95 -6.58 -14.18
N ASN A 200 -5.00 -7.89 -13.95
CA ASN A 200 -4.18 -8.87 -14.65
C ASN A 200 -4.64 -9.14 -16.08
N ASN A 201 -5.96 -9.11 -16.35
CA ASN A 201 -6.53 -9.40 -17.67
C ASN A 201 -6.52 -8.18 -18.60
N THR A 202 -6.14 -7.00 -18.12
CA THR A 202 -6.09 -5.78 -18.94
C THR A 202 -4.72 -5.59 -19.57
N ASN A 203 -4.68 -5.58 -20.90
CA ASN A 203 -3.51 -5.18 -21.66
C ASN A 203 -3.51 -3.66 -21.86
N GLY A 204 -2.47 -2.96 -21.40
CA GLY A 204 -2.39 -1.50 -21.54
C GLY A 204 -1.43 -0.86 -20.54
N SER A 205 -1.50 0.45 -20.45
CA SER A 205 -0.73 1.25 -19.50
C SER A 205 -1.20 1.01 -18.06
N LEU A 206 -0.38 1.40 -17.08
CA LEU A 206 -0.68 1.18 -15.67
C LEU A 206 -2.00 1.83 -15.23
N ASP A 207 -2.32 3.02 -15.74
CA ASP A 207 -3.61 3.69 -15.47
C ASP A 207 -4.81 2.92 -16.01
N GLN A 208 -4.69 2.29 -17.19
CA GLN A 208 -5.73 1.45 -17.76
C GLN A 208 -5.96 0.18 -16.93
N LYS A 209 -4.89 -0.46 -16.49
CA LYS A 209 -4.96 -1.62 -15.59
C LYS A 209 -5.60 -1.27 -14.25
N LEU A 210 -5.22 -0.14 -13.65
CA LEU A 210 -5.81 0.35 -12.41
C LEU A 210 -7.28 0.73 -12.55
N MET A 211 -7.68 1.29 -13.71
CA MET A 211 -9.09 1.57 -14.00
C MET A 211 -9.88 0.26 -14.06
N ALA A 212 -9.39 -0.75 -14.79
CA ALA A 212 -10.05 -2.06 -14.89
C ALA A 212 -10.14 -2.76 -13.52
N ALA A 213 -9.12 -2.62 -12.67
CA ALA A 213 -9.15 -3.09 -11.30
C ALA A 213 -10.32 -2.47 -10.51
N LEU A 214 -10.49 -1.14 -10.58
CA LEU A 214 -11.62 -0.47 -9.91
C LEU A 214 -12.98 -0.85 -10.51
N GLU A 215 -13.06 -1.08 -11.82
CA GLU A 215 -14.29 -1.57 -12.47
C GLU A 215 -14.67 -2.96 -11.95
N GLY A 216 -13.70 -3.82 -11.64
CA GLY A 216 -13.93 -5.11 -10.98
C GLY A 216 -14.61 -4.98 -9.61
N ALA A 217 -14.32 -3.91 -8.86
CA ALA A 217 -14.98 -3.60 -7.59
C ALA A 217 -16.28 -2.79 -7.74
N LYS A 218 -16.76 -2.53 -8.95
CA LYS A 218 -17.99 -1.74 -9.19
C LYS A 218 -19.26 -2.58 -8.94
N VAL A 219 -19.40 -3.01 -7.70
CA VAL A 219 -20.53 -3.80 -7.21
C VAL A 219 -21.25 -3.00 -6.14
N PRO A 220 -22.61 -2.83 -6.20
CA PRO A 220 -23.35 -2.17 -5.11
C PRO A 220 -23.02 -2.80 -3.76
N GLY A 221 -22.60 -1.98 -2.81
CA GLY A 221 -22.17 -2.46 -1.49
C GLY A 221 -20.80 -3.14 -1.47
N ALA A 222 -19.93 -2.96 -2.46
CA ALA A 222 -18.55 -3.43 -2.39
C ALA A 222 -17.89 -3.00 -1.07
N ASP A 223 -18.04 -1.73 -0.71
CA ASP A 223 -17.96 -1.25 0.67
C ASP A 223 -19.36 -1.37 1.29
N THR A 224 -19.54 -2.26 2.26
CA THR A 224 -20.87 -2.60 2.79
C THR A 224 -21.63 -1.42 3.41
N ARG A 225 -20.93 -0.36 3.81
CA ARG A 225 -21.54 0.87 4.32
C ARG A 225 -22.30 1.66 3.26
N CYS A 226 -21.98 1.44 1.98
CA CYS A 226 -22.65 2.05 0.84
C CYS A 226 -23.75 1.15 0.23
N MET A 227 -24.11 0.04 0.89
CA MET A 227 -25.09 -0.91 0.40
C MET A 227 -26.49 -0.29 0.28
N ASP A 228 -26.92 0.45 1.29
CA ASP A 228 -28.29 1.03 1.34
C ASP A 228 -28.47 2.12 0.27
N GLU A 229 -27.40 2.77 -0.17
CA GLU A 229 -27.39 3.74 -1.26
C GLU A 229 -27.32 3.08 -2.65
N GLY A 230 -27.09 1.78 -2.73
CA GLY A 230 -26.98 1.02 -3.97
C GLY A 230 -25.74 1.36 -4.82
N ILE A 231 -24.68 1.90 -4.17
CA ILE A 231 -23.42 2.26 -4.82
C ILE A 231 -22.27 1.40 -4.27
N SER A 232 -21.17 1.31 -5.01
CA SER A 232 -19.97 0.56 -4.57
C SER A 232 -19.16 1.32 -3.52
N THR A 233 -19.05 2.63 -3.69
CA THR A 233 -18.27 3.54 -2.84
C THR A 233 -18.80 4.96 -2.94
N LEU A 234 -18.49 5.81 -1.97
CA LEU A 234 -18.81 7.24 -2.00
C LEU A 234 -17.72 8.04 -2.73
N SER A 235 -16.48 7.62 -2.64
CA SER A 235 -15.35 8.22 -3.36
C SER A 235 -14.40 7.15 -3.88
N ALA A 236 -13.76 7.43 -5.01
CA ALA A 236 -12.73 6.62 -5.61
C ALA A 236 -11.62 7.50 -6.17
N PHE A 237 -10.44 6.93 -6.35
CA PHE A 237 -9.29 7.61 -6.92
C PHE A 237 -8.42 6.68 -7.74
N ILE A 238 -7.70 7.24 -8.71
CA ILE A 238 -6.55 6.64 -9.41
C ILE A 238 -5.44 7.67 -9.42
N ARG A 239 -4.24 7.23 -9.13
CA ARG A 239 -3.01 8.01 -9.24
C ARG A 239 -1.97 7.19 -9.97
N VAL A 240 -1.24 7.80 -10.90
CA VAL A 240 -0.06 7.22 -11.53
C VAL A 240 1.02 8.29 -11.54
N ALA A 241 2.20 7.93 -11.07
CA ALA A 241 3.39 8.76 -11.13
C ALA A 241 4.38 8.15 -12.11
N ARG A 242 4.95 9.01 -12.95
CA ARG A 242 6.04 8.67 -13.87
C ARG A 242 7.39 8.89 -13.20
N PRO A 243 8.47 8.28 -13.71
CA PRO A 243 9.79 8.37 -13.08
C PRO A 243 10.31 9.81 -12.83
N ASN A 244 9.89 10.77 -13.64
CA ASN A 244 10.34 12.16 -13.56
C ASN A 244 9.33 13.12 -12.92
N ASP A 245 8.22 12.60 -12.38
CA ASP A 245 7.26 13.44 -11.66
C ASP A 245 7.85 13.85 -10.30
N ASN A 246 7.47 15.04 -9.84
CA ASN A 246 7.87 15.49 -8.52
C ASN A 246 7.10 14.71 -7.44
N SER A 247 7.82 14.32 -6.39
CA SER A 247 7.26 13.70 -5.18
C SER A 247 6.48 14.70 -4.33
#